data_a8f7f51813a0204fdc412c8233509e38
#
_entry.id   a8f7f51813a0204fdc412c8233509e38
#
_cell.length_a   1.000
_cell.length_b   1.000
_cell.length_c   1.000
_cell.angle_alpha   90.00
_cell.angle_beta   90.00
_cell.angle_gamma   90.00
#
_symmetry.space_group_name_H-M   'P 1'
#
loop_
_entity.id
_entity.type
_entity.pdbx_description
1 polymer ?
#
loop_
_entity_poly.entity_id
_entity_poly.type
_entity_poly.pdbx_seq_one_letter_code
_entity_poly.pdbx_strand_id
1 'polypeptide(L)'
;MKFREKEKILRQIEEKSYEEELDENDYKILNELSYDKEVMIRDLVAVILVESSDEKGEEILLRLTNDKEWLVRADACDSLCISESVTTYNLLKKIAKKDTSGYVRGYAILSLGDIADKINKEDELLEYLEDRLKHEKVQFTKINICTVLYNLGRKEYFGKLLSMINSKKYTNRGAVVNCLKYIANESNRDMIISILLEYKEKETARSVIYTIDDAIKKIEEMDEMEEDSDE
;
A
#
# COMPACT_ATOMS: atom_id res chain seq x y z
N MET A 1 -18.04 23.28 -8.92
CA MET A 1 -18.00 22.14 -9.89
C MET A 1 -18.90 21.00 -9.42
N LYS A 2 -19.52 20.27 -10.34
CA LYS A 2 -20.24 19.01 -10.06
C LYS A 2 -19.25 17.87 -9.84
N PHE A 3 -19.68 16.78 -9.17
CA PHE A 3 -18.84 15.61 -8.91
C PHE A 3 -18.10 15.10 -10.16
N ARG A 4 -18.86 14.82 -11.25
CA ARG A 4 -18.28 14.30 -12.49
C ARG A 4 -17.23 15.22 -13.17
N GLU A 5 -17.37 16.53 -12.99
CA GLU A 5 -16.41 17.50 -13.53
C GLU A 5 -15.09 17.43 -12.75
N LYS A 6 -15.17 17.33 -11.41
CA LYS A 6 -14.01 17.17 -10.53
C LYS A 6 -13.29 15.84 -10.80
N GLU A 7 -14.06 14.76 -10.86
CA GLU A 7 -13.52 13.42 -11.16
C GLU A 7 -12.79 13.41 -12.52
N LYS A 8 -13.38 14.03 -13.56
CA LYS A 8 -12.73 14.12 -14.87
C LYS A 8 -11.39 14.87 -14.80
N ILE A 9 -11.34 15.99 -14.09
CA ILE A 9 -10.12 16.78 -13.90
C ILE A 9 -9.06 15.92 -13.17
N LEU A 10 -9.45 15.24 -12.09
CA LEU A 10 -8.53 14.39 -11.34
C LEU A 10 -8.00 13.23 -12.19
N ARG A 11 -8.84 12.59 -13.02
CA ARG A 11 -8.37 11.54 -13.94
C ARG A 11 -7.37 12.05 -14.97
N GLN A 12 -7.54 13.28 -15.47
CA GLN A 12 -6.57 13.90 -16.37
C GLN A 12 -5.22 14.17 -15.66
N ILE A 13 -5.25 14.58 -14.38
CA ILE A 13 -4.03 14.76 -13.59
C ILE A 13 -3.37 13.40 -13.29
N GLU A 14 -4.16 12.36 -13.00
CA GLU A 14 -3.68 10.99 -12.81
C GLU A 14 -3.00 10.45 -14.07
N GLU A 15 -3.62 10.59 -15.25
CA GLU A 15 -3.02 10.19 -16.53
C GLU A 15 -1.70 10.95 -16.78
N LYS A 16 -1.68 12.25 -16.47
CA LYS A 16 -0.49 13.09 -16.60
C LYS A 16 0.64 12.62 -15.67
N SER A 17 0.33 12.25 -14.41
CA SER A 17 1.35 11.85 -13.44
C SER A 17 2.15 10.59 -13.82
N TYR A 18 1.62 9.74 -14.70
CA TYR A 18 2.34 8.58 -15.24
C TYR A 18 3.34 8.92 -16.37
N GLU A 19 3.16 10.06 -17.01
CA GLU A 19 3.96 10.43 -18.18
C GLU A 19 4.94 11.59 -17.91
N GLU A 20 4.59 12.48 -16.98
CA GLU A 20 5.35 13.69 -16.68
C GLU A 20 5.15 14.17 -15.21
N GLU A 21 6.04 15.03 -14.75
CA GLU A 21 5.91 15.66 -13.43
C GLU A 21 4.70 16.59 -13.37
N LEU A 22 4.02 16.60 -12.22
CA LEU A 22 2.90 17.51 -11.98
C LEU A 22 3.39 18.96 -11.84
N ASP A 23 2.67 19.89 -12.44
CA ASP A 23 2.99 21.32 -12.38
C ASP A 23 2.29 22.03 -11.19
N GLU A 24 2.62 23.32 -11.01
CA GLU A 24 2.04 24.17 -9.96
C GLU A 24 0.50 24.25 -10.01
N ASN A 25 -0.08 24.20 -11.20
CA ASN A 25 -1.54 24.26 -11.35
C ASN A 25 -2.20 22.96 -10.94
N ASP A 26 -1.56 21.82 -11.21
CA ASP A 26 -2.03 20.50 -10.79
C ASP A 26 -2.02 20.40 -9.26
N TYR A 27 -0.92 20.78 -8.60
CA TYR A 27 -0.85 20.80 -7.13
C TYR A 27 -1.87 21.78 -6.52
N LYS A 28 -2.14 22.91 -7.15
CA LYS A 28 -3.20 23.83 -6.69
C LYS A 28 -4.59 23.16 -6.76
N ILE A 29 -4.90 22.50 -7.87
CA ILE A 29 -6.18 21.78 -8.03
C ILE A 29 -6.27 20.63 -7.02
N LEU A 30 -5.24 19.80 -6.87
CA LEU A 30 -5.20 18.71 -5.91
C LEU A 30 -5.37 19.23 -4.48
N ASN A 31 -4.68 20.30 -4.12
CA ASN A 31 -4.84 20.92 -2.81
C ASN A 31 -6.28 21.44 -2.57
N GLU A 32 -6.90 22.12 -3.54
CA GLU A 32 -8.29 22.56 -3.43
C GLU A 32 -9.26 21.37 -3.27
N LEU A 33 -9.10 20.32 -4.09
CA LEU A 33 -9.97 19.15 -4.09
C LEU A 33 -9.76 18.22 -2.89
N SER A 34 -8.61 18.28 -2.22
CA SER A 34 -8.37 17.55 -0.98
C SER A 34 -9.23 18.01 0.20
N TYR A 35 -9.93 19.16 0.08
CA TYR A 35 -10.94 19.64 1.04
C TYR A 35 -12.38 19.41 0.56
N ASP A 36 -12.58 18.70 -0.54
CA ASP A 36 -13.90 18.51 -1.09
C ASP A 36 -14.83 17.79 -0.10
N LYS A 37 -16.13 18.12 -0.16
CA LYS A 37 -17.15 17.47 0.68
C LYS A 37 -17.34 15.99 0.35
N GLU A 38 -17.10 15.61 -0.93
CA GLU A 38 -17.24 14.25 -1.42
C GLU A 38 -16.01 13.42 -1.06
N VAL A 39 -16.22 12.31 -0.34
CA VAL A 39 -15.16 11.41 0.11
C VAL A 39 -14.31 10.91 -1.06
N MET A 40 -14.97 10.44 -2.13
CA MET A 40 -14.30 9.86 -3.31
C MET A 40 -13.40 10.88 -4.05
N ILE A 41 -13.68 12.18 -3.94
CA ILE A 41 -12.80 13.20 -4.51
C ILE A 41 -11.54 13.35 -3.68
N ARG A 42 -11.64 13.37 -2.34
CA ARG A 42 -10.47 13.44 -1.46
C ARG A 42 -9.62 12.17 -1.51
N ASP A 43 -10.29 11.03 -1.64
CA ASP A 43 -9.69 9.72 -1.82
C ASP A 43 -8.84 9.66 -3.11
N LEU A 44 -9.45 10.05 -4.22
CA LEU A 44 -8.76 10.09 -5.51
C LEU A 44 -7.55 11.04 -5.49
N VAL A 45 -7.64 12.18 -4.77
CA VAL A 45 -6.48 13.05 -4.57
C VAL A 45 -5.34 12.32 -3.85
N ALA A 46 -5.64 11.54 -2.80
CA ALA A 46 -4.62 10.77 -2.09
C ALA A 46 -3.95 9.74 -3.02
N VAL A 47 -4.74 9.01 -3.81
CA VAL A 47 -4.24 7.99 -4.75
C VAL A 47 -3.34 8.60 -5.83
N ILE A 48 -3.74 9.73 -6.43
CA ILE A 48 -2.94 10.40 -7.47
C ILE A 48 -1.56 10.82 -6.95
N LEU A 49 -1.47 11.20 -5.68
CA LEU A 49 -0.23 11.69 -5.08
C LEU A 49 0.78 10.58 -4.73
N VAL A 50 0.46 9.30 -4.93
CA VAL A 50 1.41 8.19 -4.72
C VAL A 50 2.61 8.28 -5.65
N GLU A 51 2.44 8.79 -6.86
CA GLU A 51 3.51 8.98 -7.83
C GLU A 51 4.29 10.29 -7.64
N SER A 52 3.85 11.15 -6.70
CA SER A 52 4.48 12.46 -6.47
C SER A 52 5.51 12.40 -5.35
N SER A 53 6.79 12.55 -5.69
CA SER A 53 7.89 12.75 -4.74
C SER A 53 8.05 14.22 -4.29
N ASP A 54 7.18 15.13 -4.74
CA ASP A 54 7.26 16.56 -4.42
C ASP A 54 6.77 16.85 -2.99
N GLU A 55 7.46 17.78 -2.31
CA GLU A 55 7.12 18.25 -0.96
C GLU A 55 5.65 18.71 -0.86
N LYS A 56 5.10 19.31 -1.91
CA LYS A 56 3.69 19.75 -1.96
C LYS A 56 2.71 18.57 -1.92
N GLY A 57 3.03 17.49 -2.63
CA GLY A 57 2.25 16.25 -2.60
C GLY A 57 2.26 15.65 -1.20
N GLU A 58 3.46 15.57 -0.58
CA GLU A 58 3.61 15.07 0.78
C GLU A 58 2.81 15.91 1.80
N GLU A 59 2.83 17.25 1.70
CA GLU A 59 2.04 18.14 2.58
C GLU A 59 0.53 17.85 2.48
N ILE A 60 0.01 17.64 1.27
CA ILE A 60 -1.40 17.29 1.06
C ILE A 60 -1.71 15.94 1.69
N LEU A 61 -0.87 14.93 1.47
CA LEU A 61 -1.00 13.58 2.03
C LEU A 61 -0.96 13.60 3.56
N LEU A 62 0.02 14.29 4.15
CA LEU A 62 0.14 14.44 5.61
C LEU A 62 -1.13 15.01 6.24
N ARG A 63 -1.79 15.94 5.58
CA ARG A 63 -3.08 16.48 6.02
C ARG A 63 -4.21 15.45 5.87
N LEU A 64 -4.26 14.72 4.75
CA LEU A 64 -5.28 13.69 4.48
C LEU A 64 -5.16 12.49 5.44
N THR A 65 -4.01 12.23 6.05
CA THR A 65 -3.90 11.21 7.12
C THR A 65 -4.77 11.52 8.34
N ASN A 66 -5.31 12.74 8.46
CA ASN A 66 -6.22 13.15 9.53
C ASN A 66 -7.68 13.31 9.04
N ASP A 67 -8.02 12.82 7.84
CA ASP A 67 -9.39 12.89 7.32
C ASP A 67 -10.36 12.13 8.24
N LYS A 68 -11.61 12.61 8.29
CA LYS A 68 -12.68 11.95 9.07
C LYS A 68 -13.00 10.54 8.55
N GLU A 69 -12.85 10.32 7.23
CA GLU A 69 -13.14 9.06 6.57
C GLU A 69 -11.91 8.15 6.58
N TRP A 70 -12.08 6.93 7.05
CA TRP A 70 -10.97 5.98 7.17
C TRP A 70 -10.35 5.61 5.80
N LEU A 71 -11.15 5.60 4.72
CA LEU A 71 -10.67 5.30 3.38
C LEU A 71 -9.60 6.32 2.95
N VAL A 72 -9.93 7.60 3.02
CA VAL A 72 -9.01 8.69 2.68
C VAL A 72 -7.73 8.65 3.54
N ARG A 73 -7.87 8.36 4.85
CA ARG A 73 -6.69 8.19 5.71
C ARG A 73 -5.82 6.99 5.31
N ALA A 74 -6.46 5.90 4.88
CA ALA A 74 -5.75 4.69 4.47
C ALA A 74 -4.93 4.93 3.21
N ASP A 75 -5.55 5.52 2.17
CA ASP A 75 -4.89 5.80 0.91
C ASP A 75 -3.83 6.90 1.06
N ALA A 76 -4.07 7.91 1.91
CA ALA A 76 -3.04 8.89 2.25
C ALA A 76 -1.82 8.26 2.96
N CYS A 77 -2.05 7.27 3.84
CA CYS A 77 -0.94 6.53 4.45
C CYS A 77 -0.19 5.69 3.43
N ASP A 78 -0.90 5.00 2.52
CA ASP A 78 -0.31 4.17 1.48
C ASP A 78 0.55 5.02 0.52
N SER A 79 0.02 6.15 0.08
CA SER A 79 0.70 7.07 -0.83
C SER A 79 1.93 7.78 -0.24
N LEU A 80 2.13 7.72 1.08
CA LEU A 80 3.36 8.23 1.72
C LEU A 80 4.55 7.26 1.65
N CYS A 81 4.43 6.11 1.01
CA CYS A 81 5.48 5.08 0.89
C CYS A 81 6.78 5.57 0.23
N ILE A 82 6.71 6.61 -0.60
CA ILE A 82 7.88 7.18 -1.28
C ILE A 82 8.65 8.21 -0.45
N SER A 83 8.10 8.66 0.68
CA SER A 83 8.73 9.67 1.54
C SER A 83 10.10 9.21 2.07
N GLU A 84 11.02 10.16 2.20
CA GLU A 84 12.32 9.98 2.86
C GLU A 84 12.40 10.76 4.20
N SER A 85 11.25 11.23 4.67
CA SER A 85 11.13 12.08 5.86
C SER A 85 11.06 11.28 7.15
N VAL A 86 11.99 11.52 8.07
CA VAL A 86 11.93 11.00 9.46
C VAL A 86 10.65 11.49 10.17
N THR A 87 10.15 12.66 9.83
CA THR A 87 8.92 13.22 10.41
C THR A 87 7.71 12.39 9.96
N THR A 88 7.62 12.08 8.67
CA THR A 88 6.58 11.23 8.08
C THR A 88 6.63 9.82 8.65
N TYR A 89 7.81 9.22 8.76
CA TYR A 89 8.00 7.93 9.41
C TYR A 89 7.45 7.92 10.85
N ASN A 90 7.78 8.93 11.66
CA ASN A 90 7.30 9.02 13.03
C ASN A 90 5.77 9.23 13.11
N LEU A 91 5.19 9.97 12.18
CA LEU A 91 3.74 10.13 12.08
C LEU A 91 3.07 8.79 11.75
N LEU A 92 3.56 8.07 10.73
CA LEU A 92 3.03 6.75 10.35
C LEU A 92 3.14 5.73 11.49
N LYS A 93 4.25 5.71 12.26
CA LYS A 93 4.35 4.89 13.49
C LYS A 93 3.25 5.21 14.50
N LYS A 94 2.93 6.48 14.68
CA LYS A 94 1.85 6.92 15.57
C LYS A 94 0.48 6.47 15.04
N ILE A 95 0.23 6.59 13.73
CA ILE A 95 -1.01 6.15 13.08
C ILE A 95 -1.14 4.62 13.18
N ALA A 96 -0.10 3.87 12.82
CA ALA A 96 -0.05 2.41 12.93
C ALA A 96 -0.35 1.89 14.34
N LYS A 97 -0.09 2.69 15.37
CA LYS A 97 -0.38 2.37 16.78
C LYS A 97 -1.80 2.75 17.19
N LYS A 98 -2.34 3.88 16.72
CA LYS A 98 -3.46 4.56 17.37
C LYS A 98 -4.73 4.69 16.52
N ASP A 99 -4.65 4.59 15.18
CA ASP A 99 -5.84 4.74 14.36
C ASP A 99 -6.89 3.68 14.70
N THR A 100 -8.14 4.09 14.70
CA THR A 100 -9.28 3.20 15.01
C THR A 100 -9.53 2.17 13.92
N SER A 101 -9.22 2.49 12.66
CA SER A 101 -9.34 1.59 11.52
C SER A 101 -8.13 0.66 11.42
N GLY A 102 -8.38 -0.65 11.37
CA GLY A 102 -7.32 -1.62 11.07
C GLY A 102 -6.77 -1.51 9.66
N TYR A 103 -7.55 -1.00 8.71
CA TYR A 103 -7.06 -0.73 7.36
C TYR A 103 -6.03 0.39 7.36
N VAL A 104 -6.34 1.53 7.99
CA VAL A 104 -5.40 2.65 8.11
C VAL A 104 -4.11 2.21 8.80
N ARG A 105 -4.22 1.44 9.91
CA ARG A 105 -3.02 0.92 10.57
C ARG A 105 -2.19 0.00 9.67
N GLY A 106 -2.87 -0.83 8.86
CA GLY A 106 -2.21 -1.76 7.94
C GLY A 106 -1.43 -1.04 6.85
N TYR A 107 -2.03 -0.08 6.17
CA TYR A 107 -1.37 0.72 5.14
C TYR A 107 -0.22 1.57 5.71
N ALA A 108 -0.43 2.22 6.87
CA ALA A 108 0.66 2.90 7.55
C ALA A 108 1.86 1.99 7.86
N ILE A 109 1.63 0.68 8.12
CA ILE A 109 2.71 -0.30 8.35
C ILE A 109 3.43 -0.64 7.05
N LEU A 110 2.73 -0.81 5.92
CA LEU A 110 3.37 -1.05 4.62
C LEU A 110 4.30 0.11 4.27
N SER A 111 3.80 1.33 4.29
CA SER A 111 4.61 2.52 4.00
C SER A 111 5.78 2.72 4.98
N LEU A 112 5.63 2.31 6.26
CA LEU A 112 6.77 2.29 7.18
C LEU A 112 7.87 1.32 6.71
N GLY A 113 7.50 0.18 6.10
CA GLY A 113 8.45 -0.75 5.51
C GLY A 113 9.25 -0.12 4.37
N ASP A 114 8.55 0.57 3.46
CA ASP A 114 9.16 1.22 2.30
C ASP A 114 10.05 2.41 2.67
N ILE A 115 9.69 3.16 3.72
CA ILE A 115 10.46 4.33 4.20
C ILE A 115 11.68 3.90 5.01
N ALA A 116 11.58 2.85 5.82
CA ALA A 116 12.60 2.49 6.80
C ALA A 116 13.98 2.26 6.19
N ASP A 117 14.05 1.57 5.04
CA ASP A 117 15.29 1.34 4.30
C ASP A 117 15.93 2.67 3.84
N LYS A 118 15.13 3.58 3.29
CA LYS A 118 15.57 4.88 2.78
C LYS A 118 16.20 5.78 3.85
N ILE A 119 15.77 5.64 5.11
CA ILE A 119 16.22 6.46 6.24
C ILE A 119 17.03 5.68 7.30
N ASN A 120 17.46 4.45 7.00
CA ASN A 120 18.23 3.57 7.89
C ASN A 120 17.53 3.33 9.25
N LYS A 121 16.26 2.89 9.19
CA LYS A 121 15.40 2.64 10.37
C LYS A 121 14.86 1.21 10.43
N GLU A 122 15.43 0.25 9.69
CA GLU A 122 14.95 -1.12 9.58
C GLU A 122 14.99 -1.85 10.93
N ASP A 123 16.08 -1.73 11.69
CA ASP A 123 16.20 -2.38 13.00
C ASP A 123 15.17 -1.82 14.00
N GLU A 124 14.99 -0.50 14.02
CA GLU A 124 13.99 0.16 14.87
C GLU A 124 12.56 -0.29 14.50
N LEU A 125 12.28 -0.39 13.20
CA LEU A 125 10.98 -0.83 12.69
C LEU A 125 10.72 -2.30 13.03
N LEU A 126 11.72 -3.15 12.90
CA LEU A 126 11.65 -4.57 13.21
C LEU A 126 11.20 -4.79 14.66
N GLU A 127 11.90 -4.19 15.63
CA GLU A 127 11.55 -4.29 17.05
C GLU A 127 10.12 -3.77 17.31
N TYR A 128 9.78 -2.65 16.70
CA TYR A 128 8.45 -2.05 16.81
C TYR A 128 7.36 -2.99 16.30
N LEU A 129 7.55 -3.61 15.13
CA LEU A 129 6.54 -4.47 14.50
C LEU A 129 6.40 -5.82 15.22
N GLU A 130 7.49 -6.40 15.72
CA GLU A 130 7.42 -7.62 16.52
C GLU A 130 6.61 -7.40 17.81
N ASP A 131 6.77 -6.24 18.45
CA ASP A 131 5.94 -5.89 19.62
C ASP A 131 4.49 -5.61 19.22
N ARG A 132 4.26 -4.85 18.14
CA ARG A 132 2.91 -4.57 17.63
C ARG A 132 2.13 -5.84 17.29
N LEU A 133 2.76 -6.82 16.68
CA LEU A 133 2.11 -8.09 16.30
C LEU A 133 1.52 -8.83 17.51
N LYS A 134 2.16 -8.76 18.68
CA LYS A 134 1.67 -9.40 19.92
C LYS A 134 0.33 -8.80 20.39
N HIS A 135 0.10 -7.52 20.11
CA HIS A 135 -1.03 -6.76 20.62
C HIS A 135 -2.12 -6.48 19.57
N GLU A 136 -1.81 -6.64 18.29
CA GLU A 136 -2.77 -6.38 17.20
C GLU A 136 -3.86 -7.46 17.16
N LYS A 137 -5.11 -7.02 16.94
CA LYS A 137 -6.28 -7.90 16.88
C LYS A 137 -6.88 -8.02 15.48
N VAL A 138 -6.70 -7.01 14.65
CA VAL A 138 -7.27 -6.97 13.30
C VAL A 138 -6.40 -7.78 12.36
N GLN A 139 -6.99 -8.76 11.69
CA GLN A 139 -6.26 -9.68 10.82
C GLN A 139 -5.60 -8.96 9.64
N PHE A 140 -6.27 -7.99 9.01
CA PHE A 140 -5.69 -7.19 7.94
C PHE A 140 -4.37 -6.52 8.37
N THR A 141 -4.36 -5.88 9.54
CA THR A 141 -3.13 -5.27 10.08
C THR A 141 -2.04 -6.31 10.38
N LYS A 142 -2.42 -7.51 10.87
CA LYS A 142 -1.44 -8.60 11.10
C LYS A 142 -0.82 -9.10 9.80
N ILE A 143 -1.60 -9.18 8.72
CA ILE A 143 -1.10 -9.53 7.39
C ILE A 143 0.02 -8.57 7.01
N ASN A 144 -0.24 -7.27 7.07
CA ASN A 144 0.75 -6.25 6.69
C ASN A 144 1.97 -6.22 7.61
N ILE A 145 1.80 -6.44 8.93
CA ILE A 145 2.94 -6.60 9.85
C ILE A 145 3.82 -7.79 9.43
N CYS A 146 3.22 -8.96 9.14
CA CYS A 146 3.99 -10.14 8.73
C CYS A 146 4.70 -9.92 7.40
N THR A 147 4.09 -9.19 6.48
CA THR A 147 4.68 -8.82 5.18
C THR A 147 5.94 -7.98 5.37
N VAL A 148 5.85 -6.90 6.13
CA VAL A 148 7.01 -6.03 6.38
C VAL A 148 8.09 -6.75 7.18
N LEU A 149 7.75 -7.53 8.20
CA LEU A 149 8.72 -8.34 8.94
C LEU A 149 9.45 -9.33 8.04
N TYR A 150 8.75 -9.95 7.09
CA TYR A 150 9.39 -10.84 6.10
C TYR A 150 10.39 -10.08 5.21
N ASN A 151 10.02 -8.90 4.71
CA ASN A 151 10.90 -8.05 3.89
C ASN A 151 12.12 -7.56 4.69
N LEU A 152 11.96 -7.29 5.99
CA LEU A 152 13.05 -6.99 6.91
C LEU A 152 13.92 -8.22 7.30
N GLY A 153 13.83 -9.32 6.54
CA GLY A 153 14.67 -10.50 6.67
C GLY A 153 14.15 -11.58 7.64
N ARG A 154 13.02 -11.37 8.31
CA ARG A 154 12.43 -12.34 9.24
C ARG A 154 11.63 -13.41 8.48
N LYS A 155 12.30 -14.33 7.84
CA LYS A 155 11.71 -15.34 6.93
C LYS A 155 10.66 -16.25 7.59
N GLU A 156 10.71 -16.44 8.91
CA GLU A 156 9.71 -17.18 9.69
C GLU A 156 8.30 -16.60 9.62
N TYR A 157 8.15 -15.30 9.26
CA TYR A 157 6.86 -14.66 9.10
C TYR A 157 6.13 -15.03 7.81
N PHE A 158 6.81 -15.63 6.82
CA PHE A 158 6.16 -16.16 5.61
C PHE A 158 5.08 -17.20 5.94
N GLY A 159 5.42 -18.17 6.79
CA GLY A 159 4.44 -19.19 7.23
C GLY A 159 3.24 -18.60 7.97
N LYS A 160 3.46 -17.54 8.77
CA LYS A 160 2.36 -16.82 9.45
C LYS A 160 1.50 -16.06 8.45
N LEU A 161 2.09 -15.36 7.49
CA LEU A 161 1.38 -14.67 6.41
C LEU A 161 0.54 -15.67 5.61
N LEU A 162 1.14 -16.77 5.15
CA LEU A 162 0.47 -17.78 4.36
C LEU A 162 -0.70 -18.45 5.11
N SER A 163 -0.57 -18.67 6.43
CA SER A 163 -1.67 -19.25 7.22
C SER A 163 -2.95 -18.41 7.19
N MET A 164 -2.84 -17.11 6.96
CA MET A 164 -3.97 -16.17 6.90
C MET A 164 -4.71 -16.19 5.55
N ILE A 165 -4.20 -16.90 4.54
CA ILE A 165 -4.89 -17.09 3.25
C ILE A 165 -6.21 -17.88 3.42
N ASN A 166 -6.34 -18.66 4.50
CA ASN A 166 -7.55 -19.42 4.83
C ASN A 166 -8.57 -18.60 5.65
N SER A 167 -8.46 -17.28 5.68
CA SER A 167 -9.38 -16.40 6.41
C SER A 167 -10.83 -16.59 5.94
N LYS A 168 -11.77 -16.55 6.90
CA LYS A 168 -13.20 -16.54 6.57
C LYS A 168 -13.62 -15.30 5.76
N LYS A 169 -12.92 -14.17 5.93
CA LYS A 169 -13.17 -12.94 5.19
C LYS A 169 -12.39 -12.94 3.88
N TYR A 170 -13.09 -12.88 2.76
CA TYR A 170 -12.48 -12.84 1.43
C TYR A 170 -11.53 -11.63 1.25
N THR A 171 -11.84 -10.49 1.89
CA THR A 171 -10.97 -9.30 1.87
C THR A 171 -9.61 -9.55 2.50
N ASN A 172 -9.53 -10.35 3.57
CA ASN A 172 -8.25 -10.73 4.16
C ASN A 172 -7.49 -11.72 3.26
N ARG A 173 -8.21 -12.63 2.57
CA ARG A 173 -7.59 -13.55 1.63
C ARG A 173 -6.98 -12.81 0.44
N GLY A 174 -7.73 -11.84 -0.13
CA GLY A 174 -7.20 -10.96 -1.16
C GLY A 174 -5.99 -10.13 -0.68
N ALA A 175 -6.03 -9.65 0.57
CA ALA A 175 -4.89 -8.94 1.16
C ALA A 175 -3.64 -9.84 1.25
N VAL A 176 -3.78 -11.13 1.62
CA VAL A 176 -2.64 -12.06 1.62
C VAL A 176 -2.09 -12.23 0.21
N VAL A 177 -2.95 -12.37 -0.81
CA VAL A 177 -2.51 -12.49 -2.21
C VAL A 177 -1.72 -11.26 -2.65
N ASN A 178 -2.22 -10.05 -2.34
CA ASN A 178 -1.49 -8.81 -2.65
C ASN A 178 -0.15 -8.72 -1.91
N CYS A 179 -0.10 -9.16 -0.65
CA CYS A 179 1.14 -9.22 0.10
C CYS A 179 2.12 -10.25 -0.46
N LEU A 180 1.66 -11.42 -0.92
CA LEU A 180 2.50 -12.41 -1.60
C LEU A 180 3.08 -11.84 -2.90
N LYS A 181 2.27 -11.12 -3.70
CA LYS A 181 2.76 -10.40 -4.88
C LYS A 181 3.85 -9.37 -4.50
N TYR A 182 3.61 -8.58 -3.47
CA TYR A 182 4.54 -7.53 -3.01
C TYR A 182 5.89 -8.05 -2.52
N ILE A 183 5.93 -9.25 -1.89
CA ILE A 183 7.19 -9.87 -1.42
C ILE A 183 7.84 -10.79 -2.46
N ALA A 184 7.23 -10.94 -3.64
CA ALA A 184 7.79 -11.77 -4.71
C ALA A 184 9.09 -11.14 -5.24
N ASN A 185 10.07 -12.00 -5.50
CA ASN A 185 11.36 -11.67 -6.09
C ASN A 185 11.93 -12.90 -6.79
N GLU A 186 13.04 -12.79 -7.51
CA GLU A 186 13.67 -13.87 -8.25
C GLU A 186 13.83 -15.18 -7.42
N SER A 187 14.16 -15.07 -6.14
CA SER A 187 14.45 -16.24 -5.31
C SER A 187 13.21 -17.00 -4.83
N ASN A 188 12.00 -16.40 -4.88
CA ASN A 188 10.80 -16.96 -4.29
C ASN A 188 9.57 -16.96 -5.22
N ARG A 189 9.62 -16.32 -6.39
CA ARG A 189 8.48 -16.12 -7.31
C ARG A 189 7.82 -17.44 -7.73
N ASP A 190 8.60 -18.43 -8.16
CA ASP A 190 8.06 -19.73 -8.62
C ASP A 190 7.30 -20.46 -7.51
N MET A 191 7.83 -20.38 -6.30
CA MET A 191 7.15 -20.91 -5.11
C MET A 191 5.83 -20.15 -4.84
N ILE A 192 5.85 -18.82 -4.94
CA ILE A 192 4.64 -17.99 -4.72
C ILE A 192 3.60 -18.26 -5.79
N ILE A 193 3.98 -18.33 -7.07
CA ILE A 193 3.07 -18.67 -8.18
C ILE A 193 2.45 -20.04 -7.94
N SER A 194 3.25 -21.05 -7.59
CA SER A 194 2.75 -22.40 -7.30
C SER A 194 1.71 -22.41 -6.17
N ILE A 195 1.97 -21.67 -5.08
CA ILE A 195 1.04 -21.50 -3.96
C ILE A 195 -0.26 -20.82 -4.42
N LEU A 196 -0.17 -19.76 -5.21
CA LEU A 196 -1.33 -19.02 -5.71
C LEU A 196 -2.20 -19.86 -6.64
N LEU A 197 -1.59 -20.66 -7.53
CA LEU A 197 -2.29 -21.58 -8.42
C LEU A 197 -3.04 -22.66 -7.63
N GLU A 198 -2.37 -23.32 -6.66
CA GLU A 198 -3.03 -24.32 -5.80
C GLU A 198 -4.18 -23.71 -5.00
N TYR A 199 -4.02 -22.48 -4.53
CA TYR A 199 -5.03 -21.80 -3.75
C TYR A 199 -6.23 -21.37 -4.62
N LYS A 200 -6.00 -20.94 -5.87
CA LYS A 200 -7.03 -20.54 -6.83
C LYS A 200 -8.07 -21.65 -7.07
N GLU A 201 -7.63 -22.91 -7.12
CA GLU A 201 -8.53 -24.06 -7.32
C GLU A 201 -9.58 -24.21 -6.21
N LYS A 202 -9.29 -23.73 -5.02
CA LYS A 202 -10.14 -23.86 -3.81
C LYS A 202 -10.92 -22.58 -3.50
N GLU A 203 -10.56 -21.44 -4.16
CA GLU A 203 -11.17 -20.15 -3.88
C GLU A 203 -12.52 -20.00 -4.59
N THR A 204 -13.51 -19.44 -3.89
CA THR A 204 -14.86 -19.24 -4.41
C THR A 204 -15.23 -17.76 -4.62
N ALA A 205 -14.53 -16.84 -3.99
CA ALA A 205 -14.78 -15.41 -4.14
C ALA A 205 -14.17 -14.90 -5.44
N ARG A 206 -14.98 -14.46 -6.39
CA ARG A 206 -14.54 -13.98 -7.71
C ARG A 206 -13.50 -12.84 -7.62
N SER A 207 -13.67 -11.93 -6.67
CA SER A 207 -12.71 -10.85 -6.46
C SER A 207 -11.33 -11.36 -6.05
N VAL A 208 -11.25 -12.40 -5.21
CA VAL A 208 -9.96 -13.00 -4.81
C VAL A 208 -9.34 -13.77 -5.97
N ILE A 209 -10.15 -14.51 -6.75
CA ILE A 209 -9.68 -15.19 -7.97
C ILE A 209 -9.06 -14.18 -8.93
N TYR A 210 -9.75 -13.05 -9.17
CA TYR A 210 -9.21 -11.97 -10.01
C TYR A 210 -7.89 -11.41 -9.44
N THR A 211 -7.81 -11.20 -8.11
CA THR A 211 -6.58 -10.73 -7.46
C THR A 211 -5.43 -11.75 -7.62
N ILE A 212 -5.73 -13.06 -7.59
CA ILE A 212 -4.73 -14.10 -7.82
C ILE A 212 -4.21 -14.03 -9.27
N ASP A 213 -5.12 -13.91 -10.25
CA ASP A 213 -4.74 -13.83 -11.66
C ASP A 213 -3.88 -12.60 -11.95
N ASP A 214 -4.25 -11.42 -11.40
CA ASP A 214 -3.45 -10.20 -11.48
C ASP A 214 -2.07 -10.38 -10.81
N ALA A 215 -2.04 -11.02 -9.63
CA ALA A 215 -0.79 -11.25 -8.91
C ALA A 215 0.17 -12.16 -9.69
N ILE A 216 -0.32 -13.27 -10.22
CA ILE A 216 0.50 -14.20 -11.01
C ILE A 216 1.06 -13.49 -12.24
N LYS A 217 0.17 -12.81 -13.01
CA LYS A 217 0.58 -12.05 -14.20
C LYS A 217 1.69 -11.04 -13.89
N LYS A 218 1.53 -10.25 -12.83
CA LYS A 218 2.53 -9.23 -12.46
C LYS A 218 3.84 -9.83 -11.95
N ILE A 219 3.80 -11.00 -11.32
CA ILE A 219 5.02 -11.70 -10.90
C ILE A 219 5.76 -12.28 -12.12
N GLU A 220 5.03 -12.77 -13.14
CA GLU A 220 5.60 -13.25 -14.39
C GLU A 220 6.22 -12.12 -15.22
N GLU A 221 5.57 -10.94 -15.26
CA GLU A 221 6.05 -9.75 -15.99
C GLU A 221 7.33 -9.13 -15.36
N MET A 222 7.71 -9.49 -14.13
CA MET A 222 8.96 -9.03 -13.51
C MET A 222 10.20 -9.48 -14.30
N ASP A 223 10.13 -10.59 -15.06
CA ASP A 223 11.23 -11.12 -15.86
C ASP A 223 11.50 -10.31 -17.14
N GLU A 224 10.42 -9.86 -17.78
CA GLU A 224 10.53 -9.15 -19.07
C GLU A 224 11.22 -7.78 -18.90
N MET A 225 11.12 -7.16 -17.73
CA MET A 225 11.70 -5.85 -17.46
C MET A 225 13.20 -5.89 -17.14
N GLU A 226 13.73 -7.04 -16.66
CA GLU A 226 15.16 -7.19 -16.35
C GLU A 226 15.99 -7.58 -17.59
N GLU A 227 15.43 -8.35 -18.52
CA GLU A 227 16.11 -8.70 -19.78
C GLU A 227 16.34 -7.47 -20.68
N ASP A 228 15.41 -6.49 -20.67
CA ASP A 228 15.54 -5.23 -21.43
C ASP A 228 16.52 -4.22 -20.78
N SER A 229 16.91 -4.41 -19.52
CA SER A 229 17.85 -3.50 -18.81
C SER A 229 19.32 -3.92 -18.96
N ASP A 230 19.61 -5.11 -19.47
CA ASP A 230 20.96 -5.64 -19.67
C ASP A 230 21.42 -5.54 -21.15
N GLU A 231 20.59 -4.97 -22.06
CA GLU A 231 20.97 -4.62 -23.45
C GLU A 231 21.28 -3.10 -23.58
#